data_59afd4906bdc1466a4315d4dc9ff51e1
#
_entry.id   59afd4906bdc1466a4315d4dc9ff51e1
#
_cell.length_a   1.000
_cell.length_b   1.000
_cell.length_c   1.000
_cell.angle_alpha   90.00
_cell.angle_beta   90.00
_cell.angle_gamma   90.00
#
_symmetry.space_group_name_H-M   'P 1'
#
loop_
_entity.id
_entity.type
_entity.pdbx_description
1 polymer ?
#
loop_
_entity_poly.entity_id
_entity_poly.type
_entity_poly.pdbx_seq_one_letter_code
_entity_poly.pdbx_strand_id
1 'polypeptide(L)'
;MNIINRCIVAVAAILAAMSCTMAGQSGNAGKSAENKLDNSIKVEIETSLGNVVVALYDKTPQHRKNFLHLVETGYYNGVLFHRVIKNFMVQTGDGNSKNATADSLLGTGDPGYTVPAEIVYPEYFHKRGALAAARTGDEVNPERRSSGSQFYIVTGDVYSPQQLQQMEQRMADMKKNEIFNKLVSENRKQIMILRHKKDSVGLKELQDSLIATTEATYAMKPFAFTAEQRQAYTTVGGTPHLDGSYTVFGEVVEGMDLIDKIQNVATGKNDRPIDDVRIITMRVRKQ
;
A
#
# COMPACT_ATOMS: atom_id res chain seq x y z
N MET A 1 26.05 52.22 0.74
CA MET A 1 27.30 52.17 1.51
C MET A 1 27.10 51.23 2.66
N ASN A 2 27.40 50.01 2.38
CA ASN A 2 28.26 49.06 3.06
C ASN A 2 27.84 48.64 4.47
N ILE A 3 27.38 47.40 4.56
CA ILE A 3 27.94 46.39 5.49
C ILE A 3 27.49 45.02 4.94
N ILE A 4 28.26 44.48 3.99
CA ILE A 4 28.33 43.04 3.68
C ILE A 4 29.82 42.81 3.47
N ASN A 5 30.48 42.23 4.45
CA ASN A 5 31.70 41.41 4.32
C ASN A 5 32.32 41.22 5.69
N ARG A 6 32.24 40.03 6.21
CA ARG A 6 33.26 39.38 7.05
C ARG A 6 32.67 38.16 7.70
N CYS A 7 33.03 36.98 7.18
CA CYS A 7 33.57 35.86 7.94
C CYS A 7 33.85 34.71 6.99
N ILE A 8 34.99 34.81 6.30
CA ILE A 8 35.71 33.63 5.81
C ILE A 8 36.84 33.45 6.83
N VAL A 9 36.81 32.39 7.61
CA VAL A 9 37.98 31.83 8.27
C VAL A 9 37.97 30.32 8.03
N ALA A 10 39.01 29.91 7.37
CA ALA A 10 39.45 28.57 7.08
C ALA A 10 39.64 27.72 8.34
N VAL A 11 39.28 26.46 8.27
CA VAL A 11 39.92 25.41 9.07
C VAL A 11 40.36 24.32 8.12
N ALA A 12 41.68 24.25 7.96
CA ALA A 12 42.40 23.23 7.23
C ALA A 12 42.62 21.98 8.11
N ALA A 13 42.46 20.84 7.46
CA ALA A 13 43.14 19.56 7.64
C ALA A 13 43.49 19.04 9.05
N ILE A 14 42.85 17.89 9.40
CA ILE A 14 43.60 16.78 10.00
C ILE A 14 43.10 15.50 9.31
N LEU A 15 43.93 14.96 8.42
CA LEU A 15 43.85 13.59 7.92
C LEU A 15 44.42 12.67 9.02
N ALA A 16 43.55 11.91 9.67
CA ALA A 16 43.95 10.72 10.41
C ALA A 16 43.36 9.53 9.68
N ALA A 17 44.22 8.77 9.01
CA ALA A 17 43.94 7.48 8.45
C ALA A 17 43.55 6.51 9.59
N MET A 18 42.27 6.11 9.64
CA MET A 18 41.83 4.90 10.33
C MET A 18 41.31 3.92 9.28
N SER A 19 42.19 2.99 8.95
CA SER A 19 41.79 1.75 8.28
C SER A 19 40.83 0.98 9.20
N CYS A 20 39.54 1.09 8.99
CA CYS A 20 38.55 0.20 9.62
C CYS A 20 38.13 -0.84 8.61
N THR A 21 38.58 -2.05 8.84
CA THR A 21 38.15 -3.29 8.19
C THR A 21 36.63 -3.38 8.24
N MET A 22 35.98 -3.28 7.06
CA MET A 22 34.57 -3.58 6.89
C MET A 22 34.36 -5.08 7.00
N ALA A 23 34.16 -5.57 8.22
CA ALA A 23 33.58 -6.88 8.45
C ALA A 23 32.06 -6.77 8.21
N GLY A 24 31.56 -7.56 7.25
CA GLY A 24 30.17 -7.51 6.83
C GLY A 24 29.16 -7.79 7.95
N GLN A 25 28.25 -6.87 8.15
CA GLN A 25 27.00 -7.08 8.88
C GLN A 25 25.84 -7.18 7.88
N SER A 26 25.77 -8.26 7.11
CA SER A 26 24.62 -8.55 6.25
C SER A 26 23.69 -9.63 6.82
N GLY A 27 23.80 -9.96 8.11
CA GLY A 27 23.14 -11.13 8.70
C GLY A 27 21.96 -10.89 9.65
N ASN A 28 21.61 -9.64 10.02
CA ASN A 28 20.71 -9.43 11.16
C ASN A 28 19.30 -8.92 10.82
N ALA A 29 19.09 -8.31 9.67
CA ALA A 29 17.75 -7.78 9.30
C ALA A 29 16.79 -8.90 8.89
N GLY A 30 17.27 -9.92 8.14
CA GLY A 30 16.45 -11.07 7.74
C GLY A 30 16.00 -11.92 8.92
N LYS A 31 16.89 -12.19 9.88
CA LYS A 31 16.56 -12.99 11.07
C LYS A 31 15.57 -12.31 12.04
N SER A 32 15.53 -10.96 12.09
CA SER A 32 14.59 -10.26 12.96
C SER A 32 13.16 -10.23 12.38
N ALA A 33 13.01 -10.25 11.06
CA ALA A 33 11.73 -10.32 10.36
C ALA A 33 11.14 -11.74 10.43
N GLU A 34 11.96 -12.78 10.20
CA GLU A 34 11.54 -14.18 10.36
C GLU A 34 11.10 -14.49 11.81
N ASN A 35 11.80 -14.00 12.84
CA ASN A 35 11.40 -14.20 14.23
C ASN A 35 10.10 -13.48 14.63
N LYS A 36 9.75 -12.35 13.96
CA LYS A 36 8.48 -11.66 14.21
C LYS A 36 7.27 -12.39 13.65
N LEU A 37 7.45 -13.11 12.54
CA LEU A 37 6.36 -13.87 11.90
C LEU A 37 6.15 -15.24 12.53
N ASP A 38 7.14 -15.77 13.23
CA ASP A 38 7.08 -17.10 13.85
C ASP A 38 6.08 -17.15 15.02
N ASN A 39 5.87 -16.02 15.72
CA ASN A 39 4.88 -15.88 16.79
C ASN A 39 3.56 -15.22 16.34
N SER A 40 3.39 -14.95 15.04
CA SER A 40 2.17 -14.33 14.52
C SER A 40 1.01 -15.33 14.44
N ILE A 41 -0.23 -14.81 14.56
CA ILE A 41 -1.42 -15.63 14.31
C ILE A 41 -1.46 -15.98 12.82
N LYS A 42 -1.51 -17.27 12.52
CA LYS A 42 -1.58 -17.79 11.15
C LYS A 42 -2.98 -18.28 10.82
N VAL A 43 -3.43 -17.98 9.63
CA VAL A 43 -4.72 -18.46 9.10
C VAL A 43 -4.46 -19.27 7.84
N GLU A 44 -4.96 -20.49 7.82
CA GLU A 44 -4.98 -21.34 6.64
C GLU A 44 -6.25 -21.06 5.84
N ILE A 45 -6.09 -20.86 4.55
CA ILE A 45 -7.13 -20.65 3.56
C ILE A 45 -7.11 -21.85 2.61
N GLU A 46 -8.09 -22.72 2.73
CA GLU A 46 -8.30 -23.84 1.83
C GLU A 46 -9.15 -23.38 0.65
N THR A 47 -8.65 -23.58 -0.56
CA THR A 47 -9.34 -23.17 -1.80
C THR A 47 -9.57 -24.37 -2.70
N SER A 48 -10.40 -24.20 -3.73
CA SER A 48 -10.61 -25.22 -4.77
C SER A 48 -9.35 -25.62 -5.56
N LEU A 49 -8.25 -24.86 -5.42
CA LEU A 49 -6.98 -25.12 -6.12
C LEU A 49 -5.83 -25.52 -5.19
N GLY A 50 -6.05 -25.53 -3.87
CA GLY A 50 -5.07 -25.87 -2.84
C GLY A 50 -5.10 -24.91 -1.65
N ASN A 51 -4.06 -24.95 -0.80
CA ASN A 51 -4.02 -24.22 0.46
C ASN A 51 -2.96 -23.12 0.44
N VAL A 52 -3.26 -22.02 1.09
CA VAL A 52 -2.34 -20.92 1.37
C VAL A 52 -2.41 -20.56 2.85
N VAL A 53 -1.30 -20.16 3.45
CA VAL A 53 -1.24 -19.70 4.84
C VAL A 53 -0.81 -18.26 4.87
N VAL A 54 -1.58 -17.44 5.60
CA VAL A 54 -1.26 -16.03 5.84
C VAL A 54 -0.94 -15.81 7.32
N ALA A 55 0.05 -14.95 7.58
CA ALA A 55 0.38 -14.46 8.91
C ALA A 55 -0.19 -13.06 9.09
N LEU A 56 -0.83 -12.78 10.23
CA LEU A 56 -1.47 -11.49 10.50
C LEU A 56 -0.54 -10.59 11.30
N TYR A 57 -0.51 -9.30 10.98
CA TYR A 57 0.35 -8.31 11.61
C TYR A 57 -0.24 -7.76 12.92
N ASP A 58 0.65 -7.38 13.86
CA ASP A 58 0.26 -6.90 15.18
C ASP A 58 -0.21 -5.45 15.21
N LYS A 59 0.39 -4.59 14.35
CA LYS A 59 0.11 -3.14 14.34
C LYS A 59 -1.17 -2.76 13.61
N THR A 60 -1.96 -3.74 13.15
CA THR A 60 -3.29 -3.56 12.57
C THR A 60 -4.34 -4.35 13.35
N PRO A 61 -4.53 -4.04 14.65
CA PRO A 61 -5.33 -4.86 15.57
C PRO A 61 -6.81 -4.92 15.19
N GLN A 62 -7.38 -3.86 14.60
CA GLN A 62 -8.79 -3.86 14.21
C GLN A 62 -9.02 -4.78 12.99
N HIS A 63 -8.16 -4.69 11.96
CA HIS A 63 -8.22 -5.57 10.80
C HIS A 63 -7.98 -7.02 11.22
N ARG A 64 -6.97 -7.28 12.06
CA ARG A 64 -6.69 -8.62 12.59
C ARG A 64 -7.89 -9.20 13.33
N LYS A 65 -8.46 -8.45 14.27
CA LYS A 65 -9.64 -8.90 15.04
C LYS A 65 -10.84 -9.17 14.15
N ASN A 66 -11.12 -8.27 13.22
CA ASN A 66 -12.22 -8.40 12.27
C ASN A 66 -12.04 -9.62 11.35
N PHE A 67 -10.84 -9.79 10.77
CA PHE A 67 -10.55 -10.92 9.90
C PHE A 67 -10.70 -12.26 10.63
N LEU A 68 -10.16 -12.38 11.85
CA LEU A 68 -10.29 -13.58 12.69
C LEU A 68 -11.74 -13.88 13.01
N HIS A 69 -12.55 -12.87 13.38
CA HIS A 69 -13.97 -13.04 13.63
C HIS A 69 -14.72 -13.60 12.42
N LEU A 70 -14.43 -13.10 11.21
CA LEU A 70 -15.05 -13.60 9.98
C LEU A 70 -14.57 -15.02 9.61
N VAL A 71 -13.32 -15.36 9.94
CA VAL A 71 -12.78 -16.73 9.80
C VAL A 71 -13.51 -17.68 10.75
N GLU A 72 -13.60 -17.33 12.04
CA GLU A 72 -14.22 -18.16 13.09
C GLU A 72 -15.71 -18.38 12.86
N THR A 73 -16.41 -17.38 12.32
CA THR A 73 -17.85 -17.48 12.00
C THR A 73 -18.12 -18.19 10.65
N GLY A 74 -17.08 -18.59 9.93
CA GLY A 74 -17.22 -19.23 8.61
C GLY A 74 -17.75 -18.29 7.52
N TYR A 75 -17.64 -16.96 7.72
CA TYR A 75 -18.10 -15.98 6.73
C TYR A 75 -17.50 -16.21 5.35
N TYR A 76 -16.24 -16.61 5.27
CA TYR A 76 -15.54 -16.81 4.00
C TYR A 76 -15.82 -18.14 3.30
N ASN A 77 -16.50 -19.09 3.95
CA ASN A 77 -16.79 -20.38 3.35
C ASN A 77 -17.69 -20.22 2.11
N GLY A 78 -17.23 -20.71 0.99
CA GLY A 78 -17.92 -20.61 -0.29
C GLY A 78 -17.71 -19.31 -1.06
N VAL A 79 -16.99 -18.31 -0.52
CA VAL A 79 -16.70 -17.04 -1.19
C VAL A 79 -15.72 -17.24 -2.36
N LEU A 80 -15.91 -16.47 -3.44
CA LEU A 80 -15.09 -16.55 -4.64
C LEU A 80 -13.91 -15.57 -4.61
N PHE A 81 -12.83 -15.94 -5.29
CA PHE A 81 -11.89 -14.95 -5.83
C PHE A 81 -12.57 -14.27 -7.02
N HIS A 82 -13.27 -13.20 -6.77
CA HIS A 82 -14.17 -12.56 -7.73
C HIS A 82 -13.48 -11.59 -8.68
N ARG A 83 -12.23 -11.21 -8.40
CA ARG A 83 -11.42 -10.34 -9.25
C ARG A 83 -9.96 -10.77 -9.22
N VAL A 84 -9.42 -11.11 -10.37
CA VAL A 84 -8.05 -11.61 -10.54
C VAL A 84 -7.39 -10.84 -11.67
N ILE A 85 -6.33 -10.10 -11.34
CA ILE A 85 -5.52 -9.38 -12.33
C ILE A 85 -4.08 -9.87 -12.20
N LYS A 86 -3.60 -10.50 -13.26
CA LYS A 86 -2.23 -11.01 -13.34
C LYS A 86 -1.21 -9.89 -13.11
N ASN A 87 -0.16 -10.19 -12.34
CA ASN A 87 0.89 -9.24 -11.98
C ASN A 87 0.39 -8.01 -11.20
N PHE A 88 -0.76 -8.15 -10.57
CA PHE A 88 -1.31 -7.11 -9.71
C PHE A 88 -1.81 -7.69 -8.38
N MET A 89 -2.97 -8.38 -8.38
CA MET A 89 -3.52 -8.96 -7.15
C MET A 89 -4.59 -10.01 -7.46
N VAL A 90 -4.91 -10.82 -6.46
CA VAL A 90 -6.09 -11.68 -6.41
C VAL A 90 -7.00 -11.22 -5.27
N GLN A 91 -8.25 -10.86 -5.56
CA GLN A 91 -9.20 -10.27 -4.61
C GLN A 91 -10.37 -11.21 -4.33
N THR A 92 -10.76 -11.25 -3.05
CA THR A 92 -11.85 -12.10 -2.54
C THR A 92 -12.60 -11.39 -1.39
N GLY A 93 -13.49 -12.09 -0.70
CA GLY A 93 -14.16 -11.59 0.50
C GLY A 93 -15.53 -10.96 0.26
N ASP A 94 -16.04 -10.94 -0.97
CA ASP A 94 -17.40 -10.52 -1.27
C ASP A 94 -18.41 -11.61 -0.86
N GLY A 95 -19.16 -11.39 0.22
CA GLY A 95 -20.16 -12.34 0.72
C GLY A 95 -21.26 -12.70 -0.29
N ASN A 96 -21.57 -11.79 -1.24
CA ASN A 96 -22.56 -12.02 -2.30
C ASN A 96 -22.08 -13.01 -3.35
N SER A 97 -20.78 -13.30 -3.38
CA SER A 97 -20.18 -14.22 -4.36
C SER A 97 -20.48 -15.70 -4.10
N LYS A 98 -20.95 -16.08 -2.91
CA LYS A 98 -21.17 -17.49 -2.51
C LYS A 98 -22.09 -18.24 -3.48
N ASN A 99 -23.16 -17.60 -3.90
CA ASN A 99 -24.17 -18.18 -4.78
C ASN A 99 -24.30 -17.39 -6.09
N ALA A 100 -23.23 -16.70 -6.50
CA ALA A 100 -23.25 -15.86 -7.67
C ALA A 100 -23.34 -16.68 -8.96
N THR A 101 -24.22 -16.26 -9.87
CA THR A 101 -24.26 -16.75 -11.26
C THR A 101 -23.12 -16.12 -12.07
N ALA A 102 -22.84 -16.64 -13.26
CA ALA A 102 -21.78 -16.11 -14.13
C ALA A 102 -21.92 -14.60 -14.43
N ASP A 103 -23.16 -14.10 -14.54
CA ASP A 103 -23.46 -12.71 -14.87
C ASP A 103 -23.56 -11.78 -13.65
N SER A 104 -23.40 -12.31 -12.43
CA SER A 104 -23.51 -11.53 -11.21
C SER A 104 -22.42 -10.46 -11.15
N LEU A 105 -22.82 -9.19 -10.85
CA LEU A 105 -21.88 -8.14 -10.53
C LEU A 105 -21.38 -8.34 -9.09
N LEU A 106 -20.07 -8.53 -8.94
CA LEU A 106 -19.39 -8.77 -7.67
C LEU A 106 -18.48 -7.60 -7.28
N GLY A 107 -17.97 -7.61 -6.06
CA GLY A 107 -17.08 -6.58 -5.52
C GLY A 107 -17.80 -5.51 -4.70
N THR A 108 -19.10 -5.61 -4.49
CA THR A 108 -19.91 -4.66 -3.70
C THR A 108 -20.47 -5.25 -2.41
N GLY A 109 -20.37 -6.57 -2.22
CA GLY A 109 -20.86 -7.24 -1.02
C GLY A 109 -19.91 -7.05 0.15
N ASP A 110 -20.48 -6.74 1.33
CA ASP A 110 -19.77 -6.62 2.60
C ASP A 110 -20.67 -7.11 3.77
N PRO A 111 -20.14 -7.21 4.98
CA PRO A 111 -20.93 -7.66 6.14
C PRO A 111 -21.80 -6.53 6.75
N GLY A 112 -22.02 -5.42 6.07
CA GLY A 112 -22.82 -4.27 6.53
C GLY A 112 -22.03 -3.22 7.34
N TYR A 113 -20.70 -3.31 7.35
CA TYR A 113 -19.84 -2.35 8.04
C TYR A 113 -18.48 -2.19 7.34
N THR A 114 -17.76 -1.15 7.72
CA THR A 114 -16.38 -0.86 7.29
C THR A 114 -15.44 -0.82 8.49
N VAL A 115 -14.14 -1.07 8.26
CA VAL A 115 -13.09 -1.00 9.29
C VAL A 115 -12.30 0.29 9.12
N PRO A 116 -12.04 1.08 10.18
CA PRO A 116 -11.16 2.24 10.10
C PRO A 116 -9.78 1.88 9.53
N ALA A 117 -9.20 2.77 8.72
CA ALA A 117 -7.88 2.53 8.14
C ALA A 117 -6.80 2.39 9.22
N GLU A 118 -5.91 1.40 9.06
CA GLU A 118 -4.74 1.17 9.89
C GLU A 118 -3.49 1.11 8.98
N ILE A 119 -3.16 2.24 8.35
CA ILE A 119 -2.07 2.33 7.37
C ILE A 119 -0.74 2.54 8.10
N VAL A 120 0.06 1.49 8.24
CA VAL A 120 1.35 1.45 8.95
C VAL A 120 2.51 1.57 7.94
N TYR A 121 2.46 2.57 7.10
CA TYR A 121 3.49 2.83 6.09
C TYR A 121 4.65 3.67 6.68
N PRO A 122 5.92 3.40 6.34
CA PRO A 122 6.43 2.46 5.34
C PRO A 122 6.73 1.04 5.84
N GLU A 123 6.45 0.69 7.10
CA GLU A 123 6.77 -0.62 7.67
C GLU A 123 5.98 -1.75 6.98
N TYR A 124 4.68 -1.53 6.73
CA TYR A 124 3.82 -2.46 5.99
C TYR A 124 3.53 -1.89 4.61
N PHE A 125 3.94 -2.60 3.58
CA PHE A 125 3.87 -2.16 2.19
C PHE A 125 3.48 -3.30 1.26
N HIS A 126 3.11 -2.97 0.03
CA HIS A 126 2.52 -3.91 -0.92
C HIS A 126 3.58 -4.75 -1.67
N LYS A 127 4.49 -5.40 -0.94
CA LYS A 127 5.35 -6.43 -1.53
C LYS A 127 4.51 -7.62 -2.02
N ARG A 128 5.07 -8.42 -2.92
CA ARG A 128 4.47 -9.69 -3.31
C ARG A 128 4.15 -10.54 -2.09
N GLY A 129 2.93 -11.12 -2.05
CA GLY A 129 2.41 -11.87 -0.92
C GLY A 129 1.75 -11.01 0.17
N ALA A 130 1.81 -9.68 0.12
CA ALA A 130 1.12 -8.84 1.10
C ALA A 130 -0.40 -9.09 1.07
N LEU A 131 -1.01 -9.20 2.27
CA LEU A 131 -2.43 -9.31 2.50
C LEU A 131 -2.98 -7.93 2.87
N ALA A 132 -3.84 -7.36 2.03
CA ALA A 132 -4.34 -6.01 2.21
C ALA A 132 -5.87 -5.94 2.08
N ALA A 133 -6.47 -4.99 2.81
CA ALA A 133 -7.91 -4.78 2.79
C ALA A 133 -8.33 -3.95 1.57
N ALA A 134 -9.37 -4.40 0.87
CA ALA A 134 -9.97 -3.63 -0.20
C ALA A 134 -10.77 -2.44 0.34
N ARG A 135 -10.97 -1.41 -0.46
CA ARG A 135 -11.79 -0.23 -0.15
C ARG A 135 -12.29 0.48 -1.40
N THR A 136 -13.29 1.33 -1.24
CA THR A 136 -13.72 2.27 -2.27
C THR A 136 -12.75 3.43 -2.42
N GLY A 137 -12.79 4.14 -3.56
CA GLY A 137 -11.89 5.25 -3.88
C GLY A 137 -12.05 6.46 -2.95
N ASP A 138 -11.01 7.31 -2.88
CA ASP A 138 -10.94 8.47 -1.99
C ASP A 138 -12.08 9.49 -2.21
N GLU A 139 -12.65 9.55 -3.42
CA GLU A 139 -13.77 10.46 -3.77
C GLU A 139 -15.03 10.18 -2.95
N VAL A 140 -15.32 8.91 -2.63
CA VAL A 140 -16.48 8.48 -1.85
C VAL A 140 -16.09 7.99 -0.46
N ASN A 141 -14.80 7.84 -0.18
CA ASN A 141 -14.25 7.33 1.06
C ASN A 141 -12.96 8.07 1.46
N PRO A 142 -13.06 9.37 1.77
CA PRO A 142 -11.88 10.19 2.11
C PRO A 142 -11.17 9.72 3.39
N GLU A 143 -11.86 9.01 4.28
CA GLU A 143 -11.27 8.40 5.49
C GLU A 143 -10.51 7.11 5.20
N ARG A 144 -10.52 6.63 3.94
CA ARG A 144 -9.86 5.39 3.50
C ARG A 144 -10.26 4.16 4.31
N ARG A 145 -11.49 4.13 4.81
CA ARG A 145 -12.02 2.98 5.54
C ARG A 145 -12.01 1.75 4.66
N SER A 146 -11.61 0.63 5.23
CA SER A 146 -11.55 -0.65 4.54
C SER A 146 -12.93 -1.31 4.47
N SER A 147 -13.19 -2.12 3.42
CA SER A 147 -14.32 -3.05 3.43
C SER A 147 -14.27 -3.94 4.68
N GLY A 148 -15.42 -4.28 5.21
CA GLY A 148 -15.53 -5.16 6.37
C GLY A 148 -15.07 -6.60 6.09
N SER A 149 -15.06 -7.04 4.82
CA SER A 149 -14.71 -8.42 4.48
C SER A 149 -13.79 -8.60 3.28
N GLN A 150 -13.78 -7.66 2.32
CA GLN A 150 -13.00 -7.86 1.10
C GLN A 150 -11.51 -7.56 1.32
N PHE A 151 -10.69 -8.47 0.83
CA PHE A 151 -9.24 -8.36 0.87
C PHE A 151 -8.60 -8.87 -0.42
N TYR A 152 -7.34 -8.54 -0.62
CA TYR A 152 -6.56 -9.03 -1.74
C TYR A 152 -5.16 -9.47 -1.31
N ILE A 153 -4.59 -10.39 -2.09
CA ILE A 153 -3.21 -10.81 -1.97
C ILE A 153 -2.44 -10.27 -3.17
N VAL A 154 -1.36 -9.55 -2.92
CA VAL A 154 -0.53 -8.93 -3.94
C VAL A 154 0.26 -9.99 -4.69
N THR A 155 0.17 -9.96 -6.01
CA THR A 155 1.06 -10.73 -6.89
C THR A 155 2.15 -9.85 -7.48
N GLY A 156 1.81 -8.67 -7.99
CA GLY A 156 2.70 -7.61 -8.42
C GLY A 156 3.73 -7.98 -9.47
N ASP A 157 4.42 -6.97 -9.99
CA ASP A 157 5.57 -7.13 -10.88
C ASP A 157 6.89 -6.93 -10.15
N VAL A 158 7.98 -7.42 -10.75
CA VAL A 158 9.37 -7.10 -10.37
C VAL A 158 9.81 -5.90 -11.21
N TYR A 159 10.36 -4.88 -10.56
CA TYR A 159 10.76 -3.63 -11.20
C TYR A 159 12.29 -3.56 -11.36
N SER A 160 12.75 -3.02 -12.50
CA SER A 160 14.14 -2.61 -12.61
C SER A 160 14.41 -1.38 -11.73
N PRO A 161 15.66 -1.13 -11.31
CA PRO A 161 16.00 0.07 -10.55
C PRO A 161 15.56 1.37 -11.22
N GLN A 162 15.63 1.45 -12.55
CA GLN A 162 15.18 2.62 -13.33
C GLN A 162 13.66 2.79 -13.29
N GLN A 163 12.89 1.70 -13.42
CA GLN A 163 11.44 1.75 -13.32
C GLN A 163 11.00 2.19 -11.92
N LEU A 164 11.66 1.68 -10.88
CA LEU A 164 11.36 2.06 -9.50
C LEU A 164 11.70 3.53 -9.23
N GLN A 165 12.80 4.05 -9.78
CA GLN A 165 13.14 5.47 -9.70
C GLN A 165 12.11 6.36 -10.39
N GLN A 166 11.64 5.96 -11.59
CA GLN A 166 10.58 6.69 -12.29
C GLN A 166 9.26 6.68 -11.51
N MET A 167 8.94 5.57 -10.86
CA MET A 167 7.76 5.46 -10.02
C MET A 167 7.88 6.35 -8.78
N GLU A 168 9.04 6.38 -8.14
CA GLU A 168 9.33 7.25 -7.01
C GLU A 168 9.11 8.73 -7.36
N GLN A 169 9.58 9.15 -8.54
CA GLN A 169 9.35 10.51 -9.02
C GLN A 169 7.86 10.80 -9.22
N ARG A 170 7.10 9.87 -9.84
CA ARG A 170 5.65 10.03 -10.01
C ARG A 170 4.92 10.13 -8.67
N MET A 171 5.29 9.31 -7.69
CA MET A 171 4.69 9.37 -6.35
C MET A 171 5.06 10.67 -5.62
N ALA A 172 6.27 11.19 -5.82
CA ALA A 172 6.68 12.50 -5.35
C ALA A 172 5.81 13.63 -5.94
N ASP A 173 5.59 13.60 -7.25
CA ASP A 173 4.76 14.58 -7.95
C ASP A 173 3.28 14.48 -7.50
N MET A 174 2.75 13.28 -7.32
CA MET A 174 1.41 13.07 -6.77
C MET A 174 1.28 13.66 -5.36
N LYS A 175 2.29 13.48 -4.51
CA LYS A 175 2.30 14.04 -3.16
C LYS A 175 2.36 15.55 -3.14
N LYS A 176 3.17 16.16 -4.04
CA LYS A 176 3.18 17.62 -4.23
C LYS A 176 1.82 18.13 -4.69
N ASN A 177 1.18 17.45 -5.64
CA ASN A 177 -0.15 17.81 -6.12
C ASN A 177 -1.21 17.73 -5.00
N GLU A 178 -1.14 16.73 -4.12
CA GLU A 178 -2.02 16.60 -2.95
C GLU A 178 -1.88 17.81 -2.03
N ILE A 179 -0.64 18.19 -1.69
CA ILE A 179 -0.33 19.37 -0.86
C ILE A 179 -0.86 20.64 -1.54
N PHE A 180 -0.58 20.83 -2.83
CA PHE A 180 -1.03 22.00 -3.59
C PHE A 180 -2.56 22.12 -3.63
N ASN A 181 -3.26 21.02 -3.93
CA ASN A 181 -4.73 21.01 -3.98
C ASN A 181 -5.36 21.34 -2.61
N LYS A 182 -4.76 20.87 -1.52
CA LYS A 182 -5.17 21.24 -0.17
C LYS A 182 -5.01 22.73 0.07
N LEU A 183 -3.86 23.31 -0.26
CA LEU A 183 -3.60 24.75 -0.13
C LEU A 183 -4.55 25.57 -1.00
N VAL A 184 -4.84 25.14 -2.23
CA VAL A 184 -5.84 25.79 -3.10
C VAL A 184 -7.23 25.77 -2.46
N SER A 185 -7.63 24.64 -1.87
CA SER A 185 -8.91 24.53 -1.17
C SER A 185 -9.01 25.46 0.03
N GLU A 186 -7.96 25.57 0.83
CA GLU A 186 -7.86 26.47 1.99
C GLU A 186 -7.93 27.95 1.57
N ASN A 187 -7.38 28.30 0.39
CA ASN A 187 -7.36 29.66 -0.16
C ASN A 187 -8.52 29.98 -1.11
N ARG A 188 -9.55 29.11 -1.19
CA ARG A 188 -10.66 29.23 -2.14
C ARG A 188 -11.36 30.60 -2.10
N LYS A 189 -11.58 31.15 -0.91
CA LYS A 189 -12.22 32.46 -0.74
C LYS A 189 -11.39 33.58 -1.38
N GLN A 190 -10.09 33.61 -1.12
CA GLN A 190 -9.17 34.60 -1.69
C GLN A 190 -9.11 34.52 -3.21
N ILE A 191 -9.02 33.30 -3.74
CA ILE A 191 -9.05 33.05 -5.20
C ILE A 191 -10.33 33.62 -5.81
N MET A 192 -11.50 33.39 -5.19
CA MET A 192 -12.78 33.93 -5.68
C MET A 192 -12.81 35.46 -5.66
N ILE A 193 -12.30 36.11 -4.60
CA ILE A 193 -12.23 37.56 -4.50
C ILE A 193 -11.37 38.16 -5.61
N LEU A 194 -10.16 37.59 -5.82
CA LEU A 194 -9.23 38.05 -6.85
C LEU A 194 -9.81 37.88 -8.26
N ARG A 195 -10.49 36.74 -8.52
CA ARG A 195 -11.19 36.48 -9.78
C ARG A 195 -12.33 37.49 -10.01
N HIS A 196 -13.12 37.77 -8.99
CA HIS A 196 -14.22 38.74 -9.08
C HIS A 196 -13.70 40.16 -9.39
N LYS A 197 -12.58 40.54 -8.77
CA LYS A 197 -11.90 41.82 -9.04
C LYS A 197 -11.15 41.86 -10.38
N LYS A 198 -11.07 40.74 -11.10
CA LYS A 198 -10.26 40.56 -12.31
C LYS A 198 -8.76 40.90 -12.08
N ASP A 199 -8.31 40.70 -10.86
CA ASP A 199 -6.92 40.95 -10.43
C ASP A 199 -6.03 39.78 -10.86
N SER A 200 -5.49 39.85 -12.07
CA SER A 200 -4.60 38.83 -12.62
C SER A 200 -3.22 38.81 -11.97
N VAL A 201 -2.77 39.98 -11.47
CA VAL A 201 -1.48 40.08 -10.78
C VAL A 201 -1.55 39.39 -9.41
N GLY A 202 -2.57 39.72 -8.61
CA GLY A 202 -2.81 39.10 -7.32
C GLY A 202 -3.06 37.58 -7.43
N LEU A 203 -3.76 37.14 -8.49
CA LEU A 203 -3.92 35.67 -8.74
C LEU A 203 -2.58 34.98 -9.00
N LYS A 204 -1.69 35.62 -9.78
CA LYS A 204 -0.36 35.06 -10.06
C LYS A 204 0.50 35.03 -8.81
N GLU A 205 0.56 36.11 -8.03
CA GLU A 205 1.29 36.18 -6.77
C GLU A 205 0.82 35.11 -5.78
N LEU A 206 -0.50 34.92 -5.66
CA LEU A 206 -1.06 33.85 -4.83
C LEU A 206 -0.65 32.46 -5.34
N GLN A 207 -0.73 32.22 -6.65
CA GLN A 207 -0.30 30.95 -7.23
C GLN A 207 1.19 30.67 -6.94
N ASP A 208 2.06 31.67 -7.15
CA ASP A 208 3.51 31.53 -6.92
C ASP A 208 3.78 31.25 -5.42
N SER A 209 3.03 31.90 -4.51
CA SER A 209 3.11 31.64 -3.07
C SER A 209 2.66 30.21 -2.71
N LEU A 210 1.58 29.71 -3.30
CA LEU A 210 1.09 28.35 -3.06
C LEU A 210 2.08 27.30 -3.59
N ILE A 211 2.72 27.56 -4.72
CA ILE A 211 3.78 26.69 -5.27
C ILE A 211 4.98 26.66 -4.32
N ALA A 212 5.47 27.83 -3.88
CA ALA A 212 6.59 27.91 -2.95
C ALA A 212 6.30 27.20 -1.62
N THR A 213 5.06 27.36 -1.09
CA THR A 213 4.61 26.69 0.13
C THR A 213 4.52 25.17 -0.07
N THR A 214 4.10 24.72 -1.24
CA THR A 214 4.06 23.29 -1.60
C THR A 214 5.45 22.68 -1.59
N GLU A 215 6.41 23.32 -2.26
CA GLU A 215 7.79 22.84 -2.29
C GLU A 215 8.43 22.82 -0.90
N ALA A 216 8.24 23.86 -0.10
CA ALA A 216 8.75 23.93 1.27
C ALA A 216 8.11 22.82 2.16
N THR A 217 6.81 22.60 2.04
CA THR A 217 6.09 21.56 2.80
C THR A 217 6.56 20.16 2.39
N TYR A 218 6.70 19.92 1.09
CA TYR A 218 7.19 18.65 0.56
C TYR A 218 8.64 18.37 0.99
N ALA A 219 9.50 19.38 1.00
CA ALA A 219 10.90 19.25 1.38
C ALA A 219 11.11 18.81 2.85
N MET A 220 10.14 19.05 3.74
CA MET A 220 10.19 18.57 5.12
C MET A 220 10.05 17.04 5.24
N LYS A 221 9.35 16.40 4.31
CA LYS A 221 9.14 14.95 4.29
C LYS A 221 9.03 14.46 2.83
N PRO A 222 10.14 14.45 2.08
CA PRO A 222 10.14 14.00 0.70
C PRO A 222 9.79 12.50 0.63
N PHE A 223 9.10 12.13 -0.42
CA PHE A 223 8.82 10.72 -0.69
C PHE A 223 10.10 10.04 -1.19
N ALA A 224 10.43 8.90 -0.59
CA ALA A 224 11.45 7.99 -1.08
C ALA A 224 11.11 6.56 -0.62
N PHE A 225 11.35 5.57 -1.47
CA PHE A 225 11.30 4.19 -1.04
C PHE A 225 12.42 3.88 -0.04
N THR A 226 12.12 3.13 1.00
CA THR A 226 13.12 2.60 1.92
C THR A 226 14.03 1.58 1.22
N ALA A 227 15.18 1.26 1.82
CA ALA A 227 16.07 0.23 1.30
C ALA A 227 15.36 -1.13 1.21
N GLU A 228 14.52 -1.47 2.20
CA GLU A 228 13.74 -2.71 2.23
C GLU A 228 12.70 -2.75 1.10
N GLN A 229 11.96 -1.65 0.87
CA GLN A 229 11.02 -1.54 -0.24
C GLN A 229 11.72 -1.69 -1.59
N ARG A 230 12.87 -0.99 -1.79
CA ARG A 230 13.65 -1.11 -3.02
C ARG A 230 14.11 -2.55 -3.26
N GLN A 231 14.63 -3.21 -2.22
CA GLN A 231 15.02 -4.60 -2.31
C GLN A 231 13.83 -5.49 -2.67
N ALA A 232 12.71 -5.39 -1.96
CA ALA A 232 11.52 -6.20 -2.22
C ALA A 232 11.01 -6.00 -3.65
N TYR A 233 10.81 -4.75 -4.09
CA TYR A 233 10.26 -4.47 -5.41
C TYR A 233 11.19 -4.84 -6.57
N THR A 234 12.50 -4.88 -6.36
CA THR A 234 13.47 -5.29 -7.38
C THR A 234 13.80 -6.79 -7.36
N THR A 235 13.33 -7.56 -6.37
CA THR A 235 13.58 -9.00 -6.26
C THR A 235 12.31 -9.83 -6.33
N VAL A 236 11.40 -9.67 -5.36
CA VAL A 236 10.16 -10.45 -5.30
C VAL A 236 8.98 -9.75 -5.99
N GLY A 237 9.05 -8.43 -6.13
CA GLY A 237 8.01 -7.63 -6.76
C GLY A 237 6.96 -7.10 -5.78
N GLY A 238 5.91 -6.50 -6.35
CA GLY A 238 4.79 -5.95 -5.60
C GLY A 238 4.03 -4.86 -6.36
N THR A 239 3.27 -4.04 -5.62
CA THR A 239 2.43 -2.97 -6.18
C THR A 239 2.67 -1.65 -5.46
N PRO A 240 3.86 -1.03 -5.65
CA PRO A 240 4.28 0.16 -4.88
C PRO A 240 3.34 1.36 -5.01
N HIS A 241 2.53 1.45 -6.07
CA HIS A 241 1.55 2.52 -6.27
C HIS A 241 0.37 2.49 -5.28
N LEU A 242 0.18 1.39 -4.54
CA LEU A 242 -0.83 1.26 -3.49
C LEU A 242 -0.30 1.64 -2.10
N ASP A 243 1.02 1.83 -1.96
CA ASP A 243 1.67 2.10 -0.69
C ASP A 243 1.13 3.38 -0.01
N GLY A 244 0.91 3.28 1.30
CA GLY A 244 0.37 4.40 2.08
C GLY A 244 -1.10 4.74 1.78
N SER A 245 -1.79 3.94 0.95
CA SER A 245 -3.18 4.18 0.56
C SER A 245 -4.16 3.10 1.01
N TYR A 246 -3.67 1.91 1.34
CA TYR A 246 -4.47 0.77 1.80
C TYR A 246 -3.87 0.17 3.08
N THR A 247 -4.69 -0.48 3.89
CA THR A 247 -4.21 -1.21 5.06
C THR A 247 -3.67 -2.57 4.66
N VAL A 248 -2.36 -2.75 4.82
CA VAL A 248 -1.70 -4.07 4.73
C VAL A 248 -1.70 -4.65 6.15
N PHE A 249 -2.35 -5.80 6.34
CA PHE A 249 -2.58 -6.37 7.67
C PHE A 249 -2.03 -7.78 7.87
N GLY A 250 -1.29 -8.29 6.87
CA GLY A 250 -0.63 -9.59 6.91
C GLY A 250 0.15 -9.88 5.65
N GLU A 251 0.63 -11.11 5.55
CA GLU A 251 1.33 -11.62 4.36
C GLU A 251 1.20 -13.14 4.23
N VAL A 252 1.35 -13.63 3.00
CA VAL A 252 1.45 -15.07 2.70
C VAL A 252 2.78 -15.60 3.23
N VAL A 253 2.74 -16.65 4.03
CA VAL A 253 3.92 -17.34 4.57
C VAL A 253 4.13 -18.74 3.99
N GLU A 254 3.05 -19.36 3.46
CA GLU A 254 3.12 -20.65 2.79
C GLU A 254 2.10 -20.65 1.62
N GLY A 255 2.45 -21.29 0.50
CA GLY A 255 1.53 -21.49 -0.62
C GLY A 255 1.46 -20.31 -1.61
N MET A 256 2.53 -19.51 -1.75
CA MET A 256 2.57 -18.45 -2.75
C MET A 256 2.49 -18.98 -4.20
N ASP A 257 2.92 -20.23 -4.43
CA ASP A 257 2.75 -20.94 -5.70
C ASP A 257 1.27 -21.21 -6.04
N LEU A 258 0.39 -21.36 -5.03
CA LEU A 258 -1.04 -21.42 -5.24
C LEU A 258 -1.59 -20.06 -5.68
N ILE A 259 -1.15 -18.98 -5.06
CA ILE A 259 -1.55 -17.63 -5.48
C ILE A 259 -1.11 -17.36 -6.93
N ASP A 260 0.03 -17.91 -7.36
CA ASP A 260 0.46 -17.87 -8.75
C ASP A 260 -0.43 -18.68 -9.68
N LYS A 261 -0.94 -19.82 -9.25
CA LYS A 261 -1.96 -20.55 -10.03
C LYS A 261 -3.23 -19.74 -10.16
N ILE A 262 -3.70 -19.11 -9.08
CA ILE A 262 -4.92 -18.29 -9.11
C ILE A 262 -4.73 -17.07 -10.03
N GLN A 263 -3.60 -16.34 -9.97
CA GLN A 263 -3.41 -15.17 -10.84
C GLN A 263 -3.31 -15.52 -12.34
N ASN A 264 -3.06 -16.77 -12.69
CA ASN A 264 -2.92 -17.24 -14.06
C ASN A 264 -4.17 -17.93 -14.62
N VAL A 265 -5.28 -17.99 -13.88
CA VAL A 265 -6.55 -18.50 -14.42
C VAL A 265 -7.08 -17.57 -15.51
N ALA A 266 -7.81 -18.13 -16.46
CA ALA A 266 -8.51 -17.33 -17.47
C ALA A 266 -9.60 -16.47 -16.80
N THR A 267 -9.65 -15.19 -17.14
CA THR A 267 -10.63 -14.23 -16.62
C THR A 267 -11.54 -13.71 -17.71
N GLY A 268 -12.77 -13.44 -17.36
CA GLY A 268 -13.78 -12.84 -18.22
C GLY A 268 -14.07 -11.38 -17.86
N LYS A 269 -15.32 -10.98 -17.99
CA LYS A 269 -15.79 -9.64 -17.68
C LYS A 269 -15.50 -9.28 -16.21
N ASN A 270 -15.05 -8.05 -15.96
CA ASN A 270 -14.70 -7.50 -14.64
C ASN A 270 -13.57 -8.28 -13.93
N ASP A 271 -12.65 -8.88 -14.69
CA ASP A 271 -11.51 -9.64 -14.19
C ASP A 271 -11.93 -10.87 -13.33
N ARG A 272 -13.18 -11.35 -13.46
CA ARG A 272 -13.64 -12.55 -12.76
C ARG A 272 -13.08 -13.81 -13.44
N PRO A 273 -12.55 -14.78 -12.68
CA PRO A 273 -12.23 -16.10 -13.23
C PRO A 273 -13.40 -16.72 -13.98
N ILE A 274 -13.13 -17.28 -15.18
CA ILE A 274 -14.15 -17.99 -15.98
C ILE A 274 -14.60 -19.24 -15.23
N ASP A 275 -13.64 -20.00 -14.71
CA ASP A 275 -13.87 -21.11 -13.79
C ASP A 275 -13.70 -20.57 -12.36
N ASP A 276 -14.77 -20.57 -11.59
CA ASP A 276 -14.79 -19.99 -10.25
C ASP A 276 -13.74 -20.62 -9.33
N VAL A 277 -12.86 -19.82 -8.80
CA VAL A 277 -11.96 -20.20 -7.71
C VAL A 277 -12.60 -19.83 -6.38
N ARG A 278 -12.79 -20.83 -5.51
CA ARG A 278 -13.59 -20.71 -4.29
C ARG A 278 -12.78 -20.98 -3.05
N ILE A 279 -13.02 -20.21 -2.01
CA ILE A 279 -12.60 -20.53 -0.64
C ILE A 279 -13.52 -21.65 -0.13
N ILE A 280 -12.94 -22.80 0.21
CA ILE A 280 -13.68 -23.92 0.80
C ILE A 280 -13.90 -23.63 2.29
N THR A 281 -12.81 -23.35 3.01
CA THR A 281 -12.86 -22.95 4.43
C THR A 281 -11.61 -22.16 4.82
N MET A 282 -11.74 -21.39 5.89
CA MET A 282 -10.60 -20.77 6.56
C MET A 282 -10.55 -21.22 8.02
N ARG A 283 -9.35 -21.38 8.55
CA ARG A 283 -9.16 -21.76 9.96
C ARG A 283 -7.90 -21.14 10.55
N VAL A 284 -7.97 -20.74 11.81
CA VAL A 284 -6.79 -20.32 12.57
C VAL A 284 -5.93 -21.55 12.82
N ARG A 285 -4.65 -21.49 12.42
CA ARG A 285 -3.69 -22.55 12.76
C ARG A 285 -3.36 -22.50 14.24
N LYS A 286 -3.46 -23.62 14.91
CA LYS A 286 -2.91 -23.79 16.27
C LYS A 286 -1.38 -23.72 16.17
N GLN A 287 -0.77 -22.93 17.02
CA GLN A 287 0.69 -22.94 17.20
C GLN A 287 1.17 -24.26 17.72
#